data_88d24c4eb2738c8133b810bca43a1a50
#
_entry.id   88d24c4eb2738c8133b810bca43a1a50
#
_cell.length_a   1.000
_cell.length_b   1.000
_cell.length_c   1.000
_cell.angle_alpha   90.00
_cell.angle_beta   90.00
_cell.angle_gamma   90.00
#
_symmetry.space_group_name_H-M   'P 1'
#
loop_
_entity.id
_entity.type
_entity.pdbx_description
1 polymer ?
#
loop_
_entity_poly.entity_id
_entity_poly.type
_entity_poly.pdbx_seq_one_letter_code
_entity_poly.pdbx_strand_id
1 'polypeptide(L)'
;MSTALNAPIPSFDALTATSSTTVSSETLKGQFSVLYFYPKDSTPGCTTESQDFTRLFDEFQALNCQIFGVSRDSVKSHENFKANYDMPFELISDPDENLCALFDVMKLKNMYGKQVRGVERSTFLINPDGVLTAEWRKVSVPGHAEAVLETLKTQG
;
A
#
# COMPACT_ATOMS: atom_id res chain seq x y z
N MET A 1 2.08 -11.25 15.38
CA MET A 1 2.60 -9.88 15.53
C MET A 1 1.94 -8.96 14.53
N SER A 2 1.53 -7.80 14.96
CA SER A 2 0.94 -6.81 14.08
C SER A 2 1.65 -5.46 14.25
N THR A 3 1.37 -4.52 13.34
CA THR A 3 1.96 -3.19 13.40
C THR A 3 1.32 -2.36 14.52
N ALA A 4 2.08 -1.41 15.02
CA ALA A 4 1.58 -0.42 15.98
C ALA A 4 2.14 0.94 15.62
N LEU A 5 1.31 1.97 15.76
CA LEU A 5 1.70 3.34 15.45
C LEU A 5 2.86 3.79 16.35
N ASN A 6 3.83 4.48 15.75
CA ASN A 6 5.04 4.97 16.42
C ASN A 6 5.96 3.86 16.94
N ALA A 7 5.85 2.66 16.36
CA ALA A 7 6.73 1.52 16.67
C ALA A 7 7.32 0.95 15.37
N PRO A 8 8.50 0.30 15.46
CA PRO A 8 9.05 -0.37 14.29
C PRO A 8 8.08 -1.43 13.76
N ILE A 9 7.95 -1.52 12.43
CA ILE A 9 7.14 -2.59 11.84
C ILE A 9 7.84 -3.94 12.08
N PRO A 10 7.08 -5.02 12.30
CA PRO A 10 7.68 -6.35 12.40
C PRO A 10 8.38 -6.73 11.10
N SER A 11 9.44 -7.53 11.21
CA SER A 11 10.16 -8.02 10.03
C SER A 11 9.28 -8.92 9.18
N PHE A 12 9.42 -8.81 7.87
CA PHE A 12 8.78 -9.75 6.94
C PHE A 12 9.75 -10.11 5.82
N ASP A 13 9.61 -11.35 5.33
CA ASP A 13 10.45 -11.86 4.25
C ASP A 13 10.03 -11.27 2.90
N ALA A 14 10.93 -11.37 1.93
CA ALA A 14 10.70 -10.81 0.61
C ALA A 14 9.45 -11.35 -0.06
N LEU A 15 8.62 -10.45 -0.56
CA LEU A 15 7.42 -10.76 -1.34
C LEU A 15 7.64 -10.32 -2.79
N THR A 16 7.06 -11.08 -3.72
CA THR A 16 7.19 -10.78 -5.14
C THR A 16 6.40 -9.54 -5.49
N ALA A 17 7.01 -8.67 -6.28
CA ALA A 17 6.38 -7.45 -6.77
C ALA A 17 6.56 -7.34 -8.28
N THR A 18 5.97 -6.31 -8.87
CA THR A 18 6.08 -6.04 -10.30
C THR A 18 7.52 -5.72 -10.72
N SER A 19 7.79 -5.71 -12.02
CA SER A 19 9.11 -5.39 -12.61
C SER A 19 10.20 -6.34 -12.13
N SER A 20 9.84 -7.61 -11.85
CA SER A 20 10.78 -8.65 -11.39
C SER A 20 11.53 -8.26 -10.11
N THR A 21 10.87 -7.49 -9.24
CA THR A 21 11.46 -7.06 -7.97
C THR A 21 10.85 -7.81 -6.80
N THR A 22 11.50 -7.70 -5.63
CA THR A 22 10.96 -8.21 -4.37
C THR A 22 11.02 -7.09 -3.33
N VAL A 23 10.12 -7.17 -2.34
CA VAL A 23 10.04 -6.18 -1.26
C VAL A 23 10.01 -6.90 0.07
N SER A 24 10.90 -6.51 0.98
CA SER A 24 10.97 -7.02 2.35
C SER A 24 11.01 -5.85 3.31
N SER A 25 10.98 -6.13 4.61
CA SER A 25 11.11 -5.06 5.61
C SER A 25 12.43 -4.29 5.45
N GLU A 26 13.51 -4.96 5.04
CA GLU A 26 14.79 -4.29 4.79
C GLU A 26 14.74 -3.35 3.58
N THR A 27 13.98 -3.72 2.54
CA THR A 27 13.81 -2.90 1.34
C THR A 27 13.18 -1.54 1.66
N LEU A 28 12.38 -1.48 2.71
CA LEU A 28 11.66 -0.25 3.10
C LEU A 28 12.53 0.74 3.88
N LYS A 29 13.72 0.34 4.31
CA LYS A 29 14.61 1.22 5.07
C LYS A 29 15.39 2.16 4.16
N GLY A 30 15.78 3.32 4.69
CA GLY A 30 16.57 4.31 3.97
C GLY A 30 15.79 5.43 3.32
N GLN A 31 14.47 5.27 3.20
CA GLN A 31 13.58 6.32 2.71
C GLN A 31 12.19 6.09 3.29
N PHE A 32 11.33 7.11 3.20
CA PHE A 32 9.91 6.92 3.55
C PHE A 32 9.26 5.93 2.59
N SER A 33 8.28 5.20 3.07
CA SER A 33 7.51 4.26 2.26
C SER A 33 6.03 4.42 2.54
N VAL A 34 5.25 4.49 1.46
CA VAL A 34 3.79 4.41 1.52
C VAL A 34 3.38 3.02 1.06
N LEU A 35 2.64 2.30 1.91
CA LEU A 35 2.00 1.04 1.53
C LEU A 35 0.50 1.28 1.52
N TYR A 36 -0.13 1.22 0.34
CA TYR A 36 -1.59 1.33 0.29
C TYR A 36 -2.19 -0.04 -0.09
N PHE A 37 -3.01 -0.55 0.82
CA PHE A 37 -3.68 -1.85 0.65
C PHE A 37 -5.04 -1.62 0.00
N TYR A 38 -5.37 -2.42 -1.00
CA TYR A 38 -6.63 -2.30 -1.73
C TYR A 38 -7.19 -3.69 -2.07
N PRO A 39 -8.53 -3.79 -2.23
CA PRO A 39 -9.15 -5.10 -2.42
C PRO A 39 -8.78 -5.86 -3.68
N LYS A 40 -8.72 -5.19 -4.84
CA LYS A 40 -8.53 -5.92 -6.11
C LYS A 40 -8.12 -5.00 -7.25
N ASP A 41 -7.15 -5.47 -8.08
CA ASP A 41 -6.72 -4.77 -9.29
C ASP A 41 -7.90 -4.50 -10.23
N SER A 42 -7.81 -3.38 -10.93
CA SER A 42 -8.71 -3.00 -12.04
C SER A 42 -10.16 -2.80 -11.63
N THR A 43 -10.45 -2.69 -10.33
CA THR A 43 -11.78 -2.26 -9.87
C THR A 43 -11.81 -0.72 -9.84
N PRO A 44 -13.01 -0.09 -9.95
CA PRO A 44 -13.09 1.38 -10.09
C PRO A 44 -12.41 2.18 -8.99
N GLY A 45 -12.69 1.86 -7.72
CA GLY A 45 -12.09 2.58 -6.58
C GLY A 45 -10.58 2.38 -6.48
N CYS A 46 -10.12 1.15 -6.71
CA CYS A 46 -8.69 0.84 -6.65
C CYS A 46 -7.94 1.50 -7.81
N THR A 47 -8.56 1.57 -8.98
CA THR A 47 -7.99 2.26 -10.14
C THR A 47 -7.83 3.75 -9.85
N THR A 48 -8.87 4.39 -9.33
CA THR A 48 -8.84 5.81 -8.99
C THR A 48 -7.77 6.12 -7.95
N GLU A 49 -7.69 5.32 -6.90
CA GLU A 49 -6.68 5.49 -5.85
C GLU A 49 -5.26 5.38 -6.43
N SER A 50 -5.03 4.36 -7.26
CA SER A 50 -3.72 4.15 -7.88
C SER A 50 -3.36 5.27 -8.84
N GLN A 51 -4.34 5.81 -9.57
CA GLN A 51 -4.13 6.96 -10.45
C GLN A 51 -3.82 8.23 -9.66
N ASP A 52 -4.44 8.42 -8.50
CA ASP A 52 -4.16 9.56 -7.64
C ASP A 52 -2.72 9.53 -7.13
N PHE A 53 -2.25 8.37 -6.66
CA PHE A 53 -0.85 8.21 -6.26
C PHE A 53 0.11 8.37 -7.43
N THR A 54 -0.28 7.89 -8.62
CA THR A 54 0.53 8.06 -9.83
C THR A 54 0.70 9.53 -10.18
N ARG A 55 -0.39 10.28 -10.12
CA ARG A 55 -0.38 11.73 -10.41
C ARG A 55 0.53 12.50 -9.45
N LEU A 56 0.59 12.07 -8.19
CA LEU A 56 1.37 12.74 -7.15
C LEU A 56 2.77 12.12 -6.96
N PHE A 57 3.12 11.11 -7.73
CA PHE A 57 4.35 10.34 -7.52
C PHE A 57 5.61 11.20 -7.46
N ASP A 58 5.75 12.17 -8.37
CA ASP A 58 6.95 13.03 -8.40
C ASP A 58 7.09 13.84 -7.11
N GLU A 59 5.97 14.25 -6.51
CA GLU A 59 5.99 14.99 -5.24
C GLU A 59 6.41 14.09 -4.09
N PHE A 60 5.94 12.82 -4.07
CA PHE A 60 6.40 11.85 -3.08
C PHE A 60 7.89 11.59 -3.25
N GLN A 61 8.33 11.39 -4.48
CA GLN A 61 9.72 11.08 -4.76
C GLN A 61 10.65 12.22 -4.36
N ALA A 62 10.22 13.47 -4.56
CA ALA A 62 10.97 14.66 -4.16
C ALA A 62 11.16 14.72 -2.63
N LEU A 63 10.31 14.05 -1.86
CA LEU A 63 10.40 13.96 -0.41
C LEU A 63 11.09 12.67 0.06
N ASN A 64 11.79 11.99 -0.82
CA ASN A 64 12.49 10.73 -0.53
C ASN A 64 11.51 9.65 -0.06
N CYS A 65 10.40 9.50 -0.78
CA CYS A 65 9.35 8.54 -0.45
C CYS A 65 9.05 7.63 -1.63
N GLN A 66 9.06 6.32 -1.39
CA GLN A 66 8.63 5.32 -2.36
C GLN A 66 7.18 4.91 -2.06
N ILE A 67 6.49 4.42 -3.07
CA ILE A 67 5.09 4.00 -2.95
C ILE A 67 4.96 2.56 -3.41
N PHE A 68 4.21 1.75 -2.67
CA PHE A 68 3.86 0.39 -3.06
C PHE A 68 2.37 0.18 -2.87
N GLY A 69 1.70 -0.33 -3.91
CA GLY A 69 0.35 -0.84 -3.77
C GLY A 69 0.42 -2.31 -3.35
N VAL A 70 -0.51 -2.76 -2.53
CA VAL A 70 -0.52 -4.12 -2.00
C VAL A 70 -1.93 -4.70 -2.14
N SER A 71 -2.04 -5.86 -2.74
CA SER A 71 -3.28 -6.63 -2.75
C SER A 71 -2.97 -8.13 -2.85
N ARG A 72 -4.03 -8.95 -2.78
CA ARG A 72 -3.89 -10.40 -2.89
C ARG A 72 -3.85 -10.89 -4.34
N ASP A 73 -3.89 -9.98 -5.30
CA ASP A 73 -3.81 -10.33 -6.72
C ASP A 73 -2.45 -10.91 -7.08
N SER A 74 -2.39 -11.66 -8.17
CA SER A 74 -1.14 -12.26 -8.66
C SER A 74 -0.22 -11.20 -9.24
N VAL A 75 1.07 -11.53 -9.36
CA VAL A 75 2.04 -10.64 -10.02
C VAL A 75 1.61 -10.34 -11.45
N LYS A 76 1.09 -11.32 -12.16
CA LYS A 76 0.62 -11.13 -13.54
C LYS A 76 -0.50 -10.09 -13.60
N SER A 77 -1.47 -10.19 -12.69
CA SER A 77 -2.55 -9.20 -12.60
C SER A 77 -1.98 -7.80 -12.32
N HIS A 78 -1.06 -7.72 -11.38
CA HIS A 78 -0.38 -6.47 -11.03
C HIS A 78 0.39 -5.87 -12.21
N GLU A 79 1.10 -6.70 -12.98
CA GLU A 79 1.84 -6.23 -14.16
C GLU A 79 0.88 -5.61 -15.18
N ASN A 80 -0.26 -6.26 -15.42
CA ASN A 80 -1.28 -5.74 -16.33
C ASN A 80 -1.88 -4.42 -15.81
N PHE A 81 -2.19 -4.37 -14.53
CA PHE A 81 -2.75 -3.18 -13.89
C PHE A 81 -1.77 -2.01 -13.98
N LYS A 82 -0.51 -2.26 -13.64
CA LYS A 82 0.54 -1.26 -13.71
C LYS A 82 0.73 -0.73 -15.14
N ALA A 83 0.78 -1.63 -16.12
CA ALA A 83 0.96 -1.25 -17.53
C ALA A 83 -0.23 -0.46 -18.07
N ASN A 84 -1.45 -0.86 -17.74
CA ASN A 84 -2.66 -0.23 -18.25
C ASN A 84 -2.80 1.24 -17.79
N TYR A 85 -2.21 1.59 -16.65
CA TYR A 85 -2.35 2.93 -16.07
C TYR A 85 -1.01 3.64 -15.91
N ASP A 86 0.06 3.11 -16.53
CA ASP A 86 1.41 3.71 -16.51
C ASP A 86 1.87 4.08 -15.10
N MET A 87 1.66 3.17 -14.15
CA MET A 87 2.06 3.41 -12.75
C MET A 87 3.58 3.42 -12.61
N PRO A 88 4.17 4.46 -12.01
CA PRO A 88 5.63 4.58 -11.89
C PRO A 88 6.21 3.86 -10.67
N PHE A 89 5.37 3.23 -9.85
CA PHE A 89 5.79 2.49 -8.66
C PHE A 89 5.41 1.03 -8.78
N GLU A 90 5.89 0.20 -7.86
CA GLU A 90 5.67 -1.24 -7.92
C GLU A 90 4.47 -1.66 -7.09
N LEU A 91 3.87 -2.79 -7.48
CA LEU A 91 2.74 -3.40 -6.79
C LEU A 91 3.20 -4.72 -6.18
N ILE A 92 2.93 -4.92 -4.89
CA ILE A 92 3.32 -6.12 -4.16
C ILE A 92 2.19 -7.14 -4.23
N SER A 93 2.53 -8.39 -4.58
CA SER A 93 1.59 -9.50 -4.59
C SER A 93 1.63 -10.22 -3.24
N ASP A 94 0.48 -10.27 -2.57
CA ASP A 94 0.35 -10.86 -1.23
C ASP A 94 -0.77 -11.91 -1.20
N PRO A 95 -0.72 -12.95 -2.06
CA PRO A 95 -1.81 -13.94 -2.14
C PRO A 95 -1.98 -14.75 -0.86
N ASP A 96 -0.92 -14.91 -0.09
CA ASP A 96 -0.97 -15.66 1.17
C ASP A 96 -1.32 -14.76 2.36
N GLU A 97 -1.62 -13.48 2.13
CA GLU A 97 -2.04 -12.51 3.15
C GLU A 97 -0.99 -12.26 4.24
N ASN A 98 0.29 -12.39 3.92
CA ASN A 98 1.36 -12.17 4.90
C ASN A 98 1.41 -10.71 5.36
N LEU A 99 1.46 -9.77 4.42
CA LEU A 99 1.40 -8.35 4.77
C LEU A 99 0.02 -7.93 5.24
N CYS A 100 -1.03 -8.48 4.63
CA CYS A 100 -2.40 -8.17 5.05
C CYS A 100 -2.62 -8.51 6.52
N ALA A 101 -2.09 -9.65 6.99
CA ALA A 101 -2.18 -10.04 8.39
C ALA A 101 -1.32 -9.15 9.28
N LEU A 102 -0.10 -8.86 8.83
CA LEU A 102 0.84 -8.04 9.60
C LEU A 102 0.27 -6.64 9.87
N PHE A 103 -0.37 -6.03 8.87
CA PHE A 103 -0.95 -4.69 8.97
C PHE A 103 -2.43 -4.73 9.40
N ASP A 104 -2.97 -5.94 9.66
CA ASP A 104 -4.35 -6.12 10.15
C ASP A 104 -5.39 -5.43 9.28
N VAL A 105 -5.34 -5.69 7.96
CA VAL A 105 -6.28 -5.10 7.01
C VAL A 105 -7.37 -6.06 6.54
N MET A 106 -7.31 -7.34 6.93
CA MET A 106 -8.34 -8.31 6.58
C MET A 106 -9.52 -8.15 7.52
N LYS A 107 -10.68 -7.81 6.97
CA LYS A 107 -11.90 -7.54 7.76
C LYS A 107 -13.10 -8.27 7.17
N LEU A 108 -14.09 -8.51 8.01
CA LEU A 108 -15.38 -9.01 7.56
C LEU A 108 -16.21 -7.84 7.04
N LYS A 109 -16.77 -8.01 5.85
CA LYS A 109 -17.61 -7.00 5.19
C LYS A 109 -18.97 -7.59 4.90
N ASN A 110 -20.02 -6.77 5.01
CA ASN A 110 -21.37 -7.17 4.66
C ASN A 110 -21.58 -6.87 3.16
N MET A 111 -21.82 -7.92 2.37
CA MET A 111 -22.10 -7.80 0.95
C MET A 111 -23.31 -8.64 0.59
N TYR A 112 -24.39 -7.97 0.18
CA TYR A 112 -25.64 -8.63 -0.21
C TYR A 112 -26.18 -9.57 0.87
N GLY A 113 -26.12 -9.13 2.14
CA GLY A 113 -26.60 -9.90 3.28
C GLY A 113 -25.65 -11.01 3.75
N LYS A 114 -24.49 -11.16 3.15
CA LYS A 114 -23.50 -12.14 3.54
C LYS A 114 -22.25 -11.46 4.07
N GLN A 115 -21.60 -12.10 5.05
CA GLN A 115 -20.30 -11.64 5.53
C GLN A 115 -19.20 -12.21 4.65
N VAL A 116 -18.39 -11.33 4.06
CA VAL A 116 -17.29 -11.70 3.20
C VAL A 116 -16.01 -11.14 3.80
N ARG A 117 -14.97 -11.96 3.87
CA ARG A 117 -13.66 -11.56 4.34
C ARG A 117 -12.90 -10.89 3.18
N GLY A 118 -12.40 -9.69 3.40
CA GLY A 118 -11.68 -8.97 2.36
C GLY A 118 -10.77 -7.89 2.94
N VAL A 119 -9.96 -7.29 2.05
CA VAL A 119 -9.06 -6.20 2.43
C VAL A 119 -9.87 -4.93 2.68
N GLU A 120 -9.72 -4.37 3.88
CA GLU A 120 -10.21 -3.02 4.18
C GLU A 120 -9.17 -2.03 3.65
N ARG A 121 -9.60 -1.14 2.75
CA ARG A 121 -8.69 -0.15 2.13
C ARG A 121 -7.98 0.65 3.21
N SER A 122 -6.66 0.57 3.25
CA SER A 122 -5.84 1.17 4.30
C SER A 122 -4.51 1.64 3.71
N THR A 123 -3.93 2.68 4.31
CA THR A 123 -2.64 3.19 3.88
C THR A 123 -1.75 3.40 5.10
N PHE A 124 -0.47 3.12 4.95
CA PHE A 124 0.51 3.20 6.03
C PHE A 124 1.73 3.97 5.56
N LEU A 125 2.21 4.88 6.41
CA LEU A 125 3.43 5.65 6.16
C LEU A 125 4.52 5.16 7.11
N ILE A 126 5.64 4.72 6.55
CA ILE A 126 6.77 4.16 7.28
C ILE A 126 7.98 5.06 7.03
N ASN A 127 8.68 5.44 8.11
CA ASN A 127 9.84 6.32 7.99
C ASN A 127 11.11 5.55 7.59
N PRO A 128 12.23 6.24 7.30
CA PRO A 128 13.46 5.57 6.88
C PRO A 128 14.05 4.57 7.89
N ASP A 129 13.67 4.68 9.16
CA ASP A 129 14.12 3.73 10.20
C ASP A 129 13.22 2.51 10.33
N GLY A 130 12.17 2.43 9.51
CA GLY A 130 11.23 1.30 9.56
C GLY A 130 10.14 1.46 10.62
N VAL A 131 9.89 2.68 11.07
CA VAL A 131 8.85 2.97 12.08
C VAL A 131 7.57 3.41 11.38
N LEU A 132 6.43 2.86 11.80
CA LEU A 132 5.12 3.26 11.32
C LEU A 132 4.75 4.60 11.96
N THR A 133 4.69 5.67 11.15
CA THR A 133 4.48 7.03 11.68
C THR A 133 3.07 7.57 11.44
N ALA A 134 2.33 6.97 10.51
CA ALA A 134 0.94 7.38 10.25
C ALA A 134 0.19 6.22 9.60
N GLU A 135 -1.12 6.16 9.85
CA GLU A 135 -1.97 5.16 9.21
C GLU A 135 -3.35 5.74 8.95
N TRP A 136 -3.96 5.24 7.87
CA TRP A 136 -5.33 5.57 7.48
C TRP A 136 -6.06 4.26 7.27
N ARG A 137 -7.17 4.07 7.98
CA ARG A 137 -7.99 2.86 7.86
C ARG A 137 -9.38 3.23 7.35
N LYS A 138 -10.07 2.28 6.73
CA LYS A 138 -11.37 2.51 6.10
C LYS A 138 -11.32 3.71 5.16
N VAL A 139 -10.34 3.70 4.26
CA VAL A 139 -10.06 4.84 3.39
C VAL A 139 -11.19 5.12 2.42
N SER A 140 -11.55 6.39 2.31
CA SER A 140 -12.38 6.91 1.23
C SER A 140 -11.44 7.54 0.20
N VAL A 141 -11.55 7.12 -1.06
CA VAL A 141 -10.56 7.46 -2.09
C VAL A 141 -10.45 8.96 -2.41
N PRO A 142 -11.55 9.74 -2.53
CA PRO A 142 -11.42 11.16 -2.88
C PRO A 142 -10.57 11.94 -1.86
N GLY A 143 -9.49 12.58 -2.34
CA GLY A 143 -8.61 13.38 -1.51
C GLY A 143 -7.64 12.62 -0.63
N HIS A 144 -7.66 11.28 -0.69
CA HIS A 144 -6.84 10.45 0.20
C HIS A 144 -5.34 10.58 -0.12
N ALA A 145 -4.96 10.42 -1.38
CA ALA A 145 -3.55 10.49 -1.77
C ALA A 145 -2.94 11.85 -1.40
N GLU A 146 -3.70 12.92 -1.58
CA GLU A 146 -3.29 14.25 -1.17
C GLU A 146 -3.11 14.36 0.35
N ALA A 147 -3.99 13.75 1.13
CA ALA A 147 -3.87 13.72 2.59
C ALA A 147 -2.60 13.00 3.04
N VAL A 148 -2.26 11.89 2.39
CA VAL A 148 -1.02 11.16 2.68
C VAL A 148 0.19 12.03 2.37
N LEU A 149 0.19 12.71 1.22
CA LEU A 149 1.28 13.59 0.81
C LEU A 149 1.46 14.75 1.83
N GLU A 150 0.36 15.37 2.26
CA GLU A 150 0.42 16.46 3.24
C GLU A 150 1.01 15.98 4.58
N THR A 151 0.64 14.79 5.03
CA THR A 151 1.21 14.21 6.25
C THR A 151 2.71 13.97 6.08
N LEU A 152 3.13 13.44 4.93
CA LEU A 152 4.55 13.23 4.65
C LEU A 152 5.33 14.53 4.70
N LYS A 153 4.79 15.63 4.18
CA LYS A 153 5.43 16.95 4.20
C LYS A 153 5.73 17.42 5.61
N THR A 154 4.88 17.08 6.59
CA THR A 154 5.10 17.46 7.99
C THR A 154 6.16 16.61 8.67
N GLN A 155 6.48 15.43 8.14
CA GLN A 155 7.45 14.49 8.71
C GLN A 155 8.80 14.51 8.00
N GLY A 156 8.81 15.02 6.78
CA GLY A 156 10.02 15.17 5.98
C GLY A 156 10.69 16.50 6.22
#